data_30eb3be98b575a617387f40886a14181
#
_entry.id   30eb3be98b575a617387f40886a14181
#
_cell.length_a   1.000
_cell.length_b   1.000
_cell.length_c   1.000
_cell.angle_alpha   90.00
_cell.angle_beta   90.00
_cell.angle_gamma   90.00
#
_symmetry.space_group_name_H-M   'P 1'
#
loop_
_entity.id
_entity.type
_entity.pdbx_description
1 polymer ?
#
loop_
_entity_poly.entity_id
_entity_poly.type
_entity_poly.pdbx_seq_one_letter_code
_entity_poly.pdbx_strand_id
1 'polypeptide(L)'
;MIDSRLVLKKLNRLYDKILMLVCVLLLLVSVYCLYDMWYIFNNVTDKGLLNYKPTEDGGMPADSPITDDMVAWLTIDDTTIDYPVMQAEDNVKYLNLNPYGEYSLSGSLFLDARNNSKFMDDYSIIYGHHMEYGKMFGALDNFLDEDYLRKHKSGTLIVGRNSDKVYKLEIFAAIHVNAKVSEIFDFDDSKITADYIEKHADVYTSRQDKKMVGFATCTTVEPEERTVIFAYLDEK
;
A
#
# COMPACT_ATOMS: atom_id res chain seq x y z
N MET A 1 -36.27 -36.63 -50.42
CA MET A 1 -34.97 -36.78 -49.70
C MET A 1 -34.39 -35.40 -49.43
N ILE A 2 -34.24 -35.06 -48.21
CA ILE A 2 -33.62 -33.76 -47.78
C ILE A 2 -32.13 -33.85 -48.15
N ASP A 3 -31.66 -32.94 -49.00
CA ASP A 3 -30.25 -32.91 -49.40
C ASP A 3 -29.34 -32.64 -48.17
N SER A 4 -28.71 -33.72 -47.70
CA SER A 4 -27.84 -33.69 -46.50
C SER A 4 -26.69 -32.67 -46.61
N ARG A 5 -26.26 -32.37 -47.86
CA ARG A 5 -25.21 -31.35 -48.12
C ARG A 5 -25.71 -29.92 -47.85
N LEU A 6 -26.98 -29.65 -48.13
CA LEU A 6 -27.61 -28.35 -47.88
C LEU A 6 -27.84 -28.12 -46.37
N VAL A 7 -28.19 -29.17 -45.64
CA VAL A 7 -28.34 -29.12 -44.18
C VAL A 7 -26.99 -28.88 -43.51
N LEU A 8 -25.94 -29.61 -43.91
CA LEU A 8 -24.58 -29.42 -43.41
C LEU A 8 -24.06 -28.01 -43.68
N LYS A 9 -24.28 -27.44 -44.86
CA LYS A 9 -23.90 -26.05 -45.19
C LYS A 9 -24.61 -25.03 -44.27
N LYS A 10 -25.89 -25.24 -43.98
CA LYS A 10 -26.64 -24.35 -43.06
C LYS A 10 -26.14 -24.48 -41.62
N LEU A 11 -25.86 -25.68 -41.14
CA LEU A 11 -25.30 -25.95 -39.80
C LEU A 11 -23.92 -25.33 -39.67
N ASN A 12 -23.02 -25.49 -40.64
CA ASN A 12 -21.71 -24.85 -40.57
C ASN A 12 -21.81 -23.31 -40.55
N ARG A 13 -22.69 -22.71 -41.36
CA ARG A 13 -22.90 -21.25 -41.31
C ARG A 13 -23.46 -20.78 -39.95
N LEU A 14 -24.32 -21.58 -39.32
CA LEU A 14 -24.84 -21.28 -37.99
C LEU A 14 -23.73 -21.40 -36.96
N TYR A 15 -22.94 -22.47 -37.03
CA TYR A 15 -21.78 -22.68 -36.17
C TYR A 15 -20.78 -21.50 -36.27
N ASP A 16 -20.42 -21.09 -37.50
CA ASP A 16 -19.50 -19.96 -37.73
C ASP A 16 -20.05 -18.66 -37.15
N LYS A 17 -21.36 -18.42 -37.26
CA LYS A 17 -22.00 -17.23 -36.66
C LYS A 17 -21.98 -17.28 -35.15
N ILE A 18 -22.24 -18.44 -34.54
CA ILE A 18 -22.18 -18.62 -33.08
C ILE A 18 -20.73 -18.43 -32.60
N LEU A 19 -19.78 -19.06 -33.30
CA LEU A 19 -18.36 -18.92 -32.96
C LEU A 19 -17.91 -17.46 -33.05
N MET A 20 -18.29 -16.75 -34.11
CA MET A 20 -18.00 -15.33 -34.27
C MET A 20 -18.63 -14.50 -33.15
N LEU A 21 -19.88 -14.79 -32.77
CA LEU A 21 -20.54 -14.11 -31.65
C LEU A 21 -19.79 -14.32 -30.33
N VAL A 22 -19.37 -15.56 -30.04
CA VAL A 22 -18.59 -15.91 -28.86
C VAL A 22 -17.25 -15.17 -28.87
N CYS A 23 -16.54 -15.11 -29.98
CA CYS A 23 -15.29 -14.37 -30.11
C CYS A 23 -15.48 -12.88 -29.87
N VAL A 24 -16.55 -12.28 -30.40
CA VAL A 24 -16.87 -10.85 -30.15
C VAL A 24 -17.19 -10.61 -28.69
N LEU A 25 -17.96 -11.48 -28.05
CA LEU A 25 -18.26 -11.36 -26.62
C LEU A 25 -16.98 -11.45 -25.75
N LEU A 26 -16.10 -12.41 -26.06
CA LEU A 26 -14.82 -12.54 -25.34
C LEU A 26 -13.95 -11.29 -25.54
N LEU A 27 -13.93 -10.73 -26.74
CA LEU A 27 -13.20 -9.50 -27.02
C LEU A 27 -13.77 -8.31 -26.23
N LEU A 28 -15.10 -8.18 -26.17
CA LEU A 28 -15.74 -7.11 -25.38
C LEU A 28 -15.44 -7.25 -23.88
N VAL A 29 -15.50 -8.48 -23.34
CA VAL A 29 -15.13 -8.75 -21.94
C VAL A 29 -13.66 -8.39 -21.71
N SER A 30 -12.76 -8.78 -22.60
CA SER A 30 -11.33 -8.45 -22.48
C SER A 30 -11.08 -6.94 -22.50
N VAL A 31 -11.75 -6.21 -23.40
CA VAL A 31 -11.66 -4.74 -23.47
C VAL A 31 -12.21 -4.11 -22.18
N TYR A 32 -13.33 -4.62 -21.68
CA TYR A 32 -13.90 -4.15 -20.41
C TYR A 32 -12.95 -4.39 -19.24
N CYS A 33 -12.37 -5.59 -19.11
CA CYS A 33 -11.39 -5.89 -18.06
C CYS A 33 -10.15 -4.99 -18.13
N LEU A 34 -9.64 -4.74 -19.35
CA LEU A 34 -8.50 -3.83 -19.56
C LEU A 34 -8.85 -2.38 -19.18
N TYR A 35 -10.06 -1.93 -19.55
CA TYR A 35 -10.55 -0.60 -19.17
C TYR A 35 -10.74 -0.47 -17.66
N ASP A 36 -11.34 -1.47 -17.02
CA ASP A 36 -11.57 -1.49 -15.56
C ASP A 36 -10.25 -1.49 -14.81
N MET A 37 -9.29 -2.32 -15.23
CA MET A 37 -7.93 -2.34 -14.67
C MET A 37 -7.23 -0.99 -14.86
N TRP A 38 -7.30 -0.39 -16.05
CA TRP A 38 -6.74 0.94 -16.32
C TRP A 38 -7.43 2.02 -15.48
N TYR A 39 -8.76 1.96 -15.32
CA TYR A 39 -9.54 2.90 -14.52
C TYR A 39 -9.15 2.81 -13.04
N ILE A 40 -9.14 1.60 -12.46
CA ILE A 40 -8.69 1.36 -11.08
C ILE A 40 -7.26 1.88 -10.91
N PHE A 41 -6.37 1.50 -11.82
CA PHE A 41 -4.95 1.89 -11.78
C PHE A 41 -4.76 3.41 -11.80
N ASN A 42 -5.50 4.16 -12.62
CA ASN A 42 -5.34 5.60 -12.71
C ASN A 42 -6.04 6.37 -11.57
N ASN A 43 -7.05 5.76 -10.94
CA ASN A 43 -7.81 6.39 -9.86
C ASN A 43 -7.35 5.98 -8.45
N VAL A 44 -6.46 5.00 -8.33
CA VAL A 44 -5.83 4.61 -7.04
C VAL A 44 -5.02 5.77 -6.44
N THR A 45 -4.45 6.61 -7.30
CA THR A 45 -3.81 7.85 -6.86
C THR A 45 -4.69 9.00 -7.32
N ASP A 46 -5.63 9.42 -6.48
CA ASP A 46 -6.33 10.66 -6.72
C ASP A 46 -5.31 11.80 -6.76
N LYS A 47 -5.14 12.39 -7.95
CA LYS A 47 -4.25 13.56 -8.13
C LYS A 47 -4.68 14.75 -7.27
N GLY A 48 -5.94 14.78 -6.83
CA GLY A 48 -6.49 15.75 -5.89
C GLY A 48 -6.01 15.53 -4.46
N LEU A 49 -5.65 14.30 -4.09
CA LEU A 49 -5.25 13.95 -2.72
C LEU A 49 -4.06 14.78 -2.22
N LEU A 50 -3.07 15.00 -3.08
CA LEU A 50 -1.87 15.80 -2.74
C LEU A 50 -2.18 17.27 -2.45
N ASN A 51 -3.32 17.82 -2.93
CA ASN A 51 -3.75 19.18 -2.61
C ASN A 51 -4.10 19.33 -1.12
N TYR A 52 -4.38 18.22 -0.44
CA TYR A 52 -4.74 18.17 0.97
C TYR A 52 -3.59 17.74 1.87
N LYS A 53 -2.37 17.56 1.32
CA LYS A 53 -1.19 17.23 2.11
C LYS A 53 -0.91 18.33 3.13
N PRO A 54 -0.74 17.99 4.43
CA PRO A 54 -0.34 18.94 5.43
C PRO A 54 1.02 19.55 5.08
N THR A 55 1.17 20.86 5.29
CA THR A 55 2.50 21.48 5.29
C THR A 55 3.12 21.35 6.69
N GLU A 56 4.44 21.31 6.78
CA GLU A 56 5.13 21.14 8.07
C GLU A 56 4.74 22.23 9.10
N ASP A 57 4.52 23.47 8.64
CA ASP A 57 4.25 24.62 9.50
C ASP A 57 2.78 25.04 9.56
N GLY A 58 1.93 24.53 8.67
CA GLY A 58 0.56 25.07 8.46
C GLY A 58 -0.57 24.05 8.58
N GLY A 59 -0.25 22.77 8.73
CA GLY A 59 -1.26 21.72 8.75
C GLY A 59 -1.96 21.51 7.41
N MET A 60 -3.08 20.80 7.46
CA MET A 60 -3.92 20.45 6.32
C MET A 60 -4.88 21.59 5.97
N PRO A 61 -5.23 21.81 4.68
CA PRO A 61 -6.29 22.73 4.28
C PRO A 61 -7.61 22.44 5.01
N ALA A 62 -8.28 23.51 5.46
CA ALA A 62 -9.51 23.39 6.26
C ALA A 62 -10.70 22.78 5.51
N ASP A 63 -10.69 22.84 4.19
CA ASP A 63 -11.72 22.29 3.28
C ASP A 63 -11.40 20.86 2.83
N SER A 64 -10.41 20.21 3.45
CA SER A 64 -10.03 18.84 3.10
C SER A 64 -11.18 17.86 3.33
N PRO A 65 -11.54 17.04 2.32
CA PRO A 65 -12.56 16.02 2.45
C PRO A 65 -12.04 14.73 3.13
N ILE A 66 -10.73 14.66 3.46
CA ILE A 66 -10.15 13.52 4.16
C ILE A 66 -10.81 13.42 5.55
N THR A 67 -11.22 12.21 5.92
CA THR A 67 -11.91 11.97 7.19
C THR A 67 -11.02 12.29 8.42
N ASP A 68 -11.66 12.48 9.58
CA ASP A 68 -10.95 12.79 10.84
C ASP A 68 -10.13 11.62 11.37
N ASP A 69 -10.28 10.44 10.79
CA ASP A 69 -9.46 9.25 11.09
C ASP A 69 -8.01 9.37 10.57
N MET A 70 -7.66 10.43 9.85
CA MET A 70 -6.30 10.66 9.42
C MET A 70 -5.42 11.05 10.62
N VAL A 71 -4.40 10.24 10.90
CA VAL A 71 -3.46 10.43 12.01
C VAL A 71 -2.09 10.94 11.58
N ALA A 72 -1.71 10.73 10.31
CA ALA A 72 -0.43 11.22 9.79
C ALA A 72 -0.44 11.32 8.25
N TRP A 73 0.62 11.89 7.71
CA TRP A 73 0.95 11.85 6.28
C TRP A 73 2.37 11.33 6.09
N LEU A 74 2.51 10.24 5.33
CA LEU A 74 3.77 9.58 5.05
C LEU A 74 4.29 9.97 3.66
N THR A 75 5.54 10.40 3.60
CA THR A 75 6.28 10.59 2.34
C THR A 75 7.61 9.87 2.43
N ILE A 76 7.96 9.05 1.44
CA ILE A 76 9.30 8.49 1.28
C ILE A 76 9.90 9.13 0.04
N ASP A 77 11.03 9.82 0.23
CA ASP A 77 11.66 10.64 -0.80
C ASP A 77 12.06 9.80 -2.03
N ASP A 78 11.88 10.41 -3.21
CA ASP A 78 12.21 9.81 -4.50
C ASP A 78 11.47 8.47 -4.79
N THR A 79 10.31 8.25 -4.14
CA THR A 79 9.43 7.11 -4.38
C THR A 79 8.02 7.56 -4.71
N THR A 80 7.13 6.60 -4.98
CA THR A 80 5.70 6.85 -5.18
C THR A 80 4.90 6.94 -3.88
N ILE A 81 5.54 6.76 -2.71
CA ILE A 81 4.88 6.74 -1.40
C ILE A 81 4.73 8.18 -0.89
N ASP A 82 3.53 8.72 -1.07
CA ASP A 82 3.13 10.06 -0.59
C ASP A 82 1.61 10.03 -0.30
N TYR A 83 1.25 9.55 0.90
CA TYR A 83 -0.13 9.21 1.26
C TYR A 83 -0.50 9.59 2.68
N PRO A 84 -1.80 9.91 2.94
CA PRO A 84 -2.30 9.98 4.30
C PRO A 84 -2.31 8.61 4.95
N VAL A 85 -2.06 8.59 6.25
CA VAL A 85 -2.13 7.41 7.12
C VAL A 85 -3.37 7.54 7.98
N MET A 86 -4.27 6.58 7.87
CA MET A 86 -5.52 6.52 8.61
C MET A 86 -5.35 5.67 9.87
N GLN A 87 -6.28 5.77 10.83
CA GLN A 87 -6.38 4.82 11.94
C GLN A 87 -7.84 4.60 12.29
N ALA A 88 -8.20 3.38 12.65
CA ALA A 88 -9.53 3.01 13.11
C ALA A 88 -9.42 2.18 14.42
N GLU A 89 -10.57 1.76 14.94
CA GLU A 89 -10.63 0.86 16.11
C GLU A 89 -10.15 -0.56 15.79
N ASP A 90 -10.00 -0.91 14.50
CA ASP A 90 -9.53 -2.20 14.01
C ASP A 90 -8.61 -2.04 12.80
N ASN A 91 -7.94 -3.15 12.42
CA ASN A 91 -7.04 -3.21 11.27
C ASN A 91 -7.76 -3.69 9.97
N VAL A 92 -9.09 -3.59 9.90
CA VAL A 92 -9.89 -4.08 8.77
C VAL A 92 -10.52 -2.94 7.98
N LYS A 93 -10.96 -1.88 8.65
CA LYS A 93 -11.70 -0.75 8.06
C LYS A 93 -11.00 -0.17 6.81
N TYR A 94 -9.74 0.16 6.93
CA TYR A 94 -8.96 0.81 5.87
C TYR A 94 -8.31 -0.14 4.85
N LEU A 95 -8.56 -1.43 4.97
CA LEU A 95 -8.24 -2.37 3.88
C LEU A 95 -9.05 -2.08 2.61
N ASN A 96 -10.29 -1.57 2.76
CA ASN A 96 -11.21 -1.35 1.64
C ASN A 96 -11.87 0.03 1.64
N LEU A 97 -11.37 0.99 2.40
CA LEU A 97 -11.83 2.38 2.36
C LEU A 97 -10.68 3.32 1.96
N ASN A 98 -10.97 4.26 1.06
CA ASN A 98 -10.06 5.35 0.73
C ASN A 98 -10.03 6.41 1.87
N PRO A 99 -9.15 7.42 1.82
CA PRO A 99 -9.06 8.45 2.86
C PRO A 99 -10.33 9.31 3.01
N TYR A 100 -11.24 9.26 2.05
CA TYR A 100 -12.53 9.96 2.09
C TYR A 100 -13.64 9.14 2.74
N GLY A 101 -13.35 7.90 3.17
CA GLY A 101 -14.32 6.97 3.74
C GLY A 101 -15.18 6.23 2.72
N GLU A 102 -14.80 6.26 1.44
CA GLU A 102 -15.49 5.58 0.36
C GLU A 102 -14.85 4.23 0.07
N TYR A 103 -15.65 3.28 -0.46
CA TYR A 103 -15.14 1.97 -0.85
C TYR A 103 -14.08 2.07 -1.95
N SER A 104 -12.94 1.43 -1.72
CA SER A 104 -11.83 1.37 -2.67
C SER A 104 -11.07 0.05 -2.52
N LEU A 105 -10.79 -0.61 -3.63
CA LEU A 105 -9.99 -1.85 -3.65
C LEU A 105 -8.53 -1.63 -3.23
N SER A 106 -8.01 -0.41 -3.37
CA SER A 106 -6.67 -0.04 -2.93
C SER A 106 -6.59 0.26 -1.43
N GLY A 107 -7.73 0.47 -0.77
CA GLY A 107 -7.76 0.89 0.62
C GLY A 107 -7.02 2.20 0.87
N SER A 108 -6.48 2.32 2.07
CA SER A 108 -5.58 3.41 2.50
C SER A 108 -4.37 2.83 3.21
N LEU A 109 -3.33 3.64 3.41
CA LEU A 109 -2.34 3.33 4.43
C LEU A 109 -2.99 3.53 5.81
N PHE A 110 -2.71 2.63 6.75
CA PHE A 110 -3.26 2.76 8.09
C PHE A 110 -2.30 2.30 9.18
N LEU A 111 -2.31 3.04 10.28
CA LEU A 111 -1.59 2.72 11.50
C LEU A 111 -2.31 1.58 12.24
N ASP A 112 -1.56 0.64 12.80
CA ASP A 112 -2.13 -0.44 13.61
C ASP A 112 -3.03 0.13 14.71
N ALA A 113 -4.21 -0.46 14.89
CA ALA A 113 -5.21 0.01 15.85
C ALA A 113 -4.72 0.02 17.31
N ARG A 114 -3.69 -0.79 17.63
CA ARG A 114 -3.06 -0.86 18.96
C ARG A 114 -2.06 0.25 19.21
N ASN A 115 -1.52 0.88 18.16
CA ASN A 115 -0.54 1.93 18.28
C ASN A 115 -1.16 3.28 18.65
N ASN A 116 -0.37 4.11 19.33
CA ASN A 116 -0.74 5.47 19.65
C ASN A 116 -0.79 6.35 18.40
N SER A 117 -1.95 7.00 18.16
CA SER A 117 -2.18 7.87 16.99
C SER A 117 -1.20 9.04 16.85
N LYS A 118 -0.47 9.38 17.92
CA LYS A 118 0.55 10.44 17.94
C LYS A 118 1.97 9.92 17.79
N PHE A 119 2.14 8.64 17.45
CA PHE A 119 3.44 7.97 17.30
C PHE A 119 4.33 8.13 18.55
N MET A 120 3.72 7.95 19.72
CA MET A 120 4.44 8.04 21.00
C MET A 120 5.06 6.72 21.43
N ASP A 121 4.65 5.60 20.83
CA ASP A 121 5.20 4.28 21.09
C ASP A 121 6.66 4.19 20.63
N ASP A 122 7.44 3.30 21.22
CA ASP A 122 8.82 3.04 20.79
C ASP A 122 8.86 2.32 19.45
N TYR A 123 7.80 1.57 19.12
CA TYR A 123 7.60 0.93 17.82
C TYR A 123 6.15 1.08 17.36
N SER A 124 5.98 1.54 16.13
CA SER A 124 4.68 1.63 15.45
C SER A 124 4.74 0.91 14.11
N ILE A 125 3.60 0.44 13.61
CA ILE A 125 3.54 -0.19 12.29
C ILE A 125 2.41 0.39 11.46
N ILE A 126 2.72 0.72 10.21
CA ILE A 126 1.78 1.19 9.20
C ILE A 126 1.62 0.10 8.16
N TYR A 127 0.38 -0.23 7.85
CA TYR A 127 0.02 -1.21 6.83
C TYR A 127 -0.44 -0.54 5.54
N GLY A 128 -0.26 -1.21 4.42
CA GLY A 128 -0.78 -0.78 3.13
C GLY A 128 -0.84 -1.92 2.13
N HIS A 129 -1.73 -1.82 1.15
CA HIS A 129 -1.80 -2.82 0.09
C HIS A 129 -0.54 -2.81 -0.78
N HIS A 130 -0.12 -4.01 -1.18
CA HIS A 130 0.81 -4.16 -2.28
C HIS A 130 0.04 -3.95 -3.59
N MET A 131 0.46 -2.97 -4.37
CA MET A 131 -0.10 -2.72 -5.68
C MET A 131 0.98 -2.71 -6.75
N GLU A 132 0.63 -3.17 -7.94
CA GLU A 132 1.53 -3.13 -9.09
C GLU A 132 2.01 -1.71 -9.39
N TYR A 133 3.13 -1.60 -10.09
CA TYR A 133 3.77 -0.34 -10.50
C TYR A 133 4.16 0.56 -9.31
N GLY A 134 4.44 -0.05 -8.16
CA GLY A 134 4.92 0.65 -6.98
C GLY A 134 3.91 1.57 -6.31
N LYS A 135 2.61 1.43 -6.58
CA LYS A 135 1.56 2.20 -5.89
C LYS A 135 1.29 1.65 -4.50
N MET A 136 0.72 2.50 -3.64
CA MET A 136 0.58 2.21 -2.22
C MET A 136 1.93 1.72 -1.64
N PHE A 137 1.97 0.53 -1.04
CA PHE A 137 3.20 -0.08 -0.56
C PHE A 137 3.87 -1.06 -1.54
N GLY A 138 3.41 -1.14 -2.80
CA GLY A 138 4.09 -1.95 -3.82
C GLY A 138 5.54 -1.55 -4.08
N ALA A 139 5.94 -0.30 -3.78
CA ALA A 139 7.32 0.15 -3.89
C ALA A 139 8.25 -0.42 -2.80
N LEU A 140 7.70 -1.00 -1.71
CA LEU A 140 8.52 -1.51 -0.60
C LEU A 140 9.42 -2.66 -1.02
N ASP A 141 9.01 -3.47 -2.00
CA ASP A 141 9.82 -4.59 -2.49
C ASP A 141 11.17 -4.15 -3.07
N ASN A 142 11.26 -2.93 -3.59
CA ASN A 142 12.51 -2.40 -4.10
C ASN A 142 13.56 -2.21 -2.99
N PHE A 143 13.15 -2.03 -1.74
CA PHE A 143 14.05 -1.83 -0.59
C PHE A 143 14.77 -3.11 -0.16
N LEU A 144 14.39 -4.27 -0.69
CA LEU A 144 15.13 -5.51 -0.53
C LEU A 144 16.44 -5.51 -1.33
N ASP A 145 16.64 -4.50 -2.20
CA ASP A 145 17.92 -4.19 -2.84
C ASP A 145 18.68 -3.15 -2.01
N GLU A 146 19.92 -3.47 -1.62
CA GLU A 146 20.76 -2.62 -0.76
C GLU A 146 21.09 -1.27 -1.41
N ASP A 147 21.35 -1.25 -2.72
CA ASP A 147 21.66 -0.02 -3.44
C ASP A 147 20.43 0.89 -3.56
N TYR A 148 19.24 0.29 -3.69
CA TYR A 148 17.98 1.02 -3.68
C TYR A 148 17.73 1.65 -2.31
N LEU A 149 17.82 0.87 -1.23
CA LEU A 149 17.63 1.36 0.15
C LEU A 149 18.57 2.53 0.45
N ARG A 150 19.85 2.41 0.11
CA ARG A 150 20.86 3.48 0.33
C ARG A 150 20.52 4.78 -0.38
N LYS A 151 19.87 4.74 -1.53
CA LYS A 151 19.48 5.92 -2.33
C LYS A 151 18.16 6.54 -1.84
N HIS A 152 17.25 5.75 -1.29
CA HIS A 152 15.89 6.16 -0.92
C HIS A 152 15.65 6.08 0.60
N LYS A 153 16.66 6.31 1.40
CA LYS A 153 16.63 6.12 2.86
C LYS A 153 15.92 7.22 3.64
N SER A 154 15.54 8.32 3.00
CA SER A 154 14.93 9.47 3.67
C SER A 154 13.45 9.59 3.40
N GLY A 155 12.75 10.25 4.31
CA GLY A 155 11.34 10.53 4.21
C GLY A 155 10.85 11.46 5.31
N THR A 156 9.56 11.70 5.33
CA THR A 156 8.91 12.55 6.33
C THR A 156 7.60 11.93 6.77
N LEU A 157 7.33 11.98 8.07
CA LEU A 157 6.04 11.64 8.66
C LEU A 157 5.51 12.88 9.39
N ILE A 158 4.44 13.48 8.84
CA ILE A 158 3.74 14.61 9.45
C ILE A 158 2.58 14.04 10.25
N VAL A 159 2.60 14.22 11.59
CA VAL A 159 1.60 13.66 12.49
C VAL A 159 0.52 14.70 12.77
N GLY A 160 -0.74 14.25 12.72
CA GLY A 160 -1.91 15.08 12.94
C GLY A 160 -2.27 15.98 11.76
N ARG A 161 -3.54 16.38 11.70
CA ARG A 161 -4.07 17.27 10.65
C ARG A 161 -3.48 18.68 10.71
N ASN A 162 -3.02 19.10 11.90
CA ASN A 162 -2.43 20.41 12.14
C ASN A 162 -0.89 20.38 12.16
N SER A 163 -0.27 19.29 11.70
CA SER A 163 1.18 19.09 11.79
C SER A 163 1.69 19.20 13.22
N ASP A 164 0.99 18.52 14.14
CA ASP A 164 1.30 18.57 15.58
C ASP A 164 2.75 18.14 15.88
N LYS A 165 3.29 17.24 15.03
CA LYS A 165 4.69 16.80 15.03
C LYS A 165 5.15 16.48 13.62
N VAL A 166 6.43 16.70 13.37
CA VAL A 166 7.08 16.31 12.12
C VAL A 166 8.30 15.46 12.43
N TYR A 167 8.34 14.26 11.89
CA TYR A 167 9.48 13.37 11.98
C TYR A 167 10.20 13.29 10.64
N LYS A 168 11.52 13.36 10.68
CA LYS A 168 12.36 12.84 9.59
C LYS A 168 12.46 11.34 9.73
N LEU A 169 12.34 10.63 8.61
CA LEU A 169 12.53 9.20 8.54
C LEU A 169 13.94 8.88 8.05
N GLU A 170 14.58 7.91 8.70
CA GLU A 170 15.81 7.29 8.22
C GLU A 170 15.55 5.78 8.08
N ILE A 171 15.34 5.31 6.85
CA ILE A 171 15.12 3.89 6.55
C ILE A 171 16.43 3.15 6.75
N PHE A 172 16.42 2.12 7.60
CA PHE A 172 17.63 1.40 8.00
C PHE A 172 17.59 -0.10 7.73
N ALA A 173 16.42 -0.67 7.48
CA ALA A 173 16.29 -2.10 7.23
C ALA A 173 15.10 -2.43 6.33
N ALA A 174 15.19 -3.55 5.62
CA ALA A 174 14.11 -4.18 4.89
C ALA A 174 14.16 -5.70 5.10
N ILE A 175 12.99 -6.33 5.21
CA ILE A 175 12.85 -7.76 5.42
C ILE A 175 11.66 -8.32 4.65
N HIS A 176 11.83 -9.51 4.11
CA HIS A 176 10.73 -10.34 3.63
C HIS A 176 10.41 -11.41 4.68
N VAL A 177 9.21 -11.39 5.24
CA VAL A 177 8.91 -12.13 6.47
C VAL A 177 7.47 -12.63 6.51
N ASN A 178 7.25 -13.76 7.20
CA ASN A 178 5.90 -14.27 7.42
C ASN A 178 5.13 -13.39 8.40
N ALA A 179 3.85 -13.12 8.09
CA ALA A 179 2.95 -12.28 8.88
C ALA A 179 2.68 -12.82 10.31
N LYS A 180 3.10 -14.05 10.62
CA LYS A 180 2.94 -14.67 11.93
C LYS A 180 4.14 -14.46 12.85
N VAL A 181 5.18 -13.73 12.40
CA VAL A 181 6.34 -13.43 13.22
C VAL A 181 5.98 -12.40 14.27
N SER A 182 5.80 -12.86 15.51
CA SER A 182 5.36 -12.03 16.64
C SER A 182 6.33 -10.90 16.94
N GLU A 183 7.63 -11.12 16.76
CA GLU A 183 8.68 -10.13 17.03
C GLU A 183 8.55 -8.86 16.20
N ILE A 184 7.86 -8.93 15.05
CA ILE A 184 7.59 -7.77 14.19
C ILE A 184 6.16 -7.26 14.38
N PHE A 185 5.17 -8.16 14.54
CA PHE A 185 3.76 -7.80 14.51
C PHE A 185 3.10 -7.71 15.89
N ASP A 186 3.83 -8.04 16.98
CA ASP A 186 3.44 -7.75 18.36
C ASP A 186 4.30 -6.60 18.91
N PHE A 187 3.72 -5.68 19.70
CA PHE A 187 4.36 -4.42 20.10
C PHE A 187 4.82 -4.43 21.55
N ASP A 188 4.90 -5.60 22.17
CA ASP A 188 5.16 -5.70 23.62
C ASP A 188 6.56 -5.25 24.01
N ASP A 189 7.56 -5.37 23.12
CA ASP A 189 8.92 -4.93 23.37
C ASP A 189 9.66 -4.54 22.08
N SER A 190 9.90 -3.25 21.91
CA SER A 190 10.65 -2.70 20.76
C SER A 190 12.10 -3.21 20.65
N LYS A 191 12.71 -3.65 21.77
CA LYS A 191 14.05 -4.24 21.76
C LYS A 191 14.05 -5.61 21.11
N ILE A 192 13.03 -6.42 21.38
CA ILE A 192 12.86 -7.74 20.74
C ILE A 192 12.72 -7.55 19.24
N THR A 193 11.90 -6.57 18.83
CA THR A 193 11.76 -6.22 17.41
C THR A 193 13.10 -5.80 16.79
N ALA A 194 13.84 -4.91 17.43
CA ALA A 194 15.14 -4.43 16.94
C ALA A 194 16.18 -5.57 16.84
N ASP A 195 16.24 -6.46 17.83
CA ASP A 195 17.14 -7.63 17.83
C ASP A 195 16.77 -8.62 16.71
N TYR A 196 15.47 -8.81 16.46
CA TYR A 196 15.00 -9.64 15.36
C TYR A 196 15.39 -9.08 14.00
N ILE A 197 15.16 -7.76 13.78
CA ILE A 197 15.52 -7.06 12.54
C ILE A 197 17.03 -7.17 12.27
N GLU A 198 17.87 -6.87 13.28
CA GLU A 198 19.32 -6.93 13.14
C GLU A 198 19.82 -8.31 12.71
N LYS A 199 19.15 -9.37 13.16
CA LYS A 199 19.54 -10.77 12.90
C LYS A 199 18.99 -11.32 11.59
N HIS A 200 17.83 -10.85 11.13
CA HIS A 200 17.05 -11.49 10.06
C HIS A 200 16.76 -10.61 8.85
N ALA A 201 17.05 -9.30 8.90
CA ALA A 201 16.77 -8.41 7.78
C ALA A 201 17.57 -8.81 6.52
N ASP A 202 16.93 -8.75 5.36
CA ASP A 202 17.57 -8.95 4.06
C ASP A 202 18.55 -7.80 3.74
N VAL A 203 18.15 -6.58 4.13
CA VAL A 203 19.00 -5.38 4.06
C VAL A 203 18.99 -4.71 5.42
N TYR A 204 20.17 -4.41 5.94
CA TYR A 204 20.35 -3.75 7.24
C TYR A 204 21.53 -2.80 7.22
N THR A 205 21.38 -1.61 7.79
CA THR A 205 22.46 -0.61 7.82
C THR A 205 23.11 -0.46 9.19
N SER A 206 22.34 -0.03 10.18
CA SER A 206 22.87 0.18 11.54
C SER A 206 21.76 0.26 12.59
N ARG A 207 22.08 -0.11 13.83
CA ARG A 207 21.19 0.05 14.97
C ARG A 207 21.36 1.43 15.60
N GLN A 208 20.24 2.06 15.93
CA GLN A 208 20.18 3.29 16.72
C GLN A 208 19.20 3.11 17.88
N ASP A 209 19.42 3.82 18.98
CA ASP A 209 18.49 3.84 20.13
C ASP A 209 17.45 4.95 19.93
N LYS A 210 16.53 4.71 18.98
CA LYS A 210 15.48 5.64 18.57
C LYS A 210 14.16 4.93 18.43
N LYS A 211 13.08 5.69 18.45
CA LYS A 211 11.76 5.19 18.05
C LYS A 211 11.79 4.70 16.61
N MET A 212 11.03 3.64 16.34
CA MET A 212 10.97 2.99 15.04
C MET A 212 9.55 2.97 14.49
N VAL A 213 9.45 3.00 13.18
CA VAL A 213 8.21 2.70 12.45
C VAL A 213 8.47 1.65 11.38
N GLY A 214 7.63 0.62 11.35
CA GLY A 214 7.58 -0.38 10.29
C GLY A 214 6.54 0.00 9.24
N PHE A 215 6.85 -0.20 7.97
CA PHE A 215 5.91 -0.09 6.86
C PHE A 215 5.74 -1.48 6.27
N ALA A 216 4.57 -2.07 6.43
CA ALA A 216 4.30 -3.47 6.07
C ALA A 216 3.27 -3.59 4.96
N THR A 217 3.56 -4.42 3.98
CA THR A 217 2.62 -4.74 2.91
C THR A 217 2.33 -6.23 2.82
N CYS A 218 1.21 -6.58 2.16
CA CYS A 218 0.95 -7.94 1.72
C CYS A 218 1.58 -8.16 0.35
N THR A 219 2.30 -9.26 0.15
CA THR A 219 2.70 -9.69 -1.19
C THR A 219 1.51 -10.30 -1.91
N THR A 220 1.49 -10.22 -3.25
CA THR A 220 0.40 -10.77 -4.07
C THR A 220 0.51 -12.29 -4.27
N VAL A 221 1.71 -12.85 -4.13
CA VAL A 221 2.00 -14.26 -4.46
C VAL A 221 1.77 -15.18 -3.27
N GLU A 222 2.13 -14.74 -2.06
CA GLU A 222 1.98 -15.50 -0.82
C GLU A 222 1.27 -14.65 0.22
N PRO A 223 -0.03 -14.88 0.50
CA PRO A 223 -0.83 -14.01 1.38
C PRO A 223 -0.31 -13.91 2.82
N GLU A 224 0.49 -14.88 3.27
CA GLU A 224 1.10 -14.87 4.61
C GLU A 224 2.43 -14.12 4.65
N GLU A 225 3.07 -13.84 3.51
CA GLU A 225 4.34 -13.13 3.44
C GLU A 225 4.12 -11.61 3.37
N ARG A 226 5.08 -10.88 3.92
CA ARG A 226 5.10 -9.41 3.99
C ARG A 226 6.48 -8.89 3.65
N THR A 227 6.53 -7.84 2.85
CA THR A 227 7.72 -6.98 2.82
C THR A 227 7.52 -5.90 3.87
N VAL A 228 8.49 -5.76 4.76
CA VAL A 228 8.49 -4.73 5.81
C VAL A 228 9.78 -3.94 5.71
N ILE A 229 9.67 -2.61 5.64
CA ILE A 229 10.82 -1.72 5.81
C ILE A 229 10.71 -0.99 7.14
N PHE A 230 11.84 -0.64 7.72
CA PHE A 230 11.90 0.01 9.04
C PHE A 230 12.64 1.33 8.95
N ALA A 231 12.09 2.34 9.58
CA ALA A 231 12.70 3.65 9.68
C ALA A 231 12.79 4.11 11.14
N TYR A 232 13.86 4.83 11.45
CA TYR A 232 13.95 5.61 12.67
C TYR A 232 13.17 6.92 12.55
N LEU A 233 12.61 7.38 13.67
CA LEU A 233 11.87 8.63 13.79
C LEU A 233 12.75 9.67 14.49
N ASP A 234 13.16 10.71 13.76
CA ASP A 234 13.88 11.87 14.29
C ASP A 234 12.93 13.07 14.30
N GLU A 235 12.54 13.54 15.48
CA GLU A 235 11.68 14.73 15.64
C GLU A 235 12.43 15.97 15.15
N LYS A 236 11.78 16.79 14.29
CA LYS A 236 12.33 18.06 13.79
C LYS A 236 12.24 19.17 14.81
#